data_d7ca070f11e96e017dfb310ef46bbad6
#
_entry.id   d7ca070f11e96e017dfb310ef46bbad6
#
_cell.length_a   1.000
_cell.length_b   1.000
_cell.length_c   1.000
_cell.angle_alpha   90.00
_cell.angle_beta   90.00
_cell.angle_gamma   90.00
#
_symmetry.space_group_name_H-M   'P 1'
#
loop_
_entity.id
_entity.type
_entity.pdbx_description
1 polymer ?
#
loop_
_entity_poly.entity_id
_entity_poly.type
_entity_poly.pdbx_seq_one_letter_code
_entity_poly.pdbx_strand_id
1 'polypeptide(L)'
;FAGLIVSSALLLARELRETDRRSVTRNYLAGAIGIVIAAAIGLLPEAGVQSAPSLPFLFLCGAIGICAMILPGISGAMILLLIGVYPYLIGMPHKLLHGEASEAIPVILVFGAGCATGLILFSRVLHWLLERHRSVTTALLVGLMIGSVVRLWPFREAVPADSHERHDASAAWLLPDPGALETWTALAAFVVGIVVVIAIHVWATRRAAAASTSPDEA
;
A
#
# COMPACT_ATOMS: atom_id res chain seq x y z
N PHE A 1 1.13 12.22 -0.78
CA PHE A 1 1.44 10.80 -0.48
C PHE A 1 2.70 10.32 -1.19
N ALA A 2 2.88 10.56 -2.50
CA ALA A 2 4.06 10.09 -3.24
C ALA A 2 5.38 10.54 -2.60
N GLY A 3 5.47 11.81 -2.17
CA GLY A 3 6.64 12.35 -1.48
C GLY A 3 6.97 11.63 -0.16
N LEU A 4 5.93 11.28 0.62
CA LEU A 4 6.09 10.50 1.86
C LEU A 4 6.64 9.10 1.56
N ILE A 5 6.09 8.43 0.55
CA ILE A 5 6.51 7.07 0.15
C ILE A 5 7.95 7.07 -0.34
N VAL A 6 8.30 7.99 -1.25
CA VAL A 6 9.65 8.06 -1.82
C VAL A 6 10.70 8.36 -0.76
N SER A 7 10.44 9.32 0.13
CA SER A 7 11.39 9.67 1.20
C SER A 7 11.55 8.54 2.21
N SER A 8 10.47 7.87 2.61
CA SER A 8 10.53 6.70 3.50
C SER A 8 11.29 5.53 2.85
N ALA A 9 11.04 5.27 1.56
CA ALA A 9 11.75 4.24 0.80
C ALA A 9 13.25 4.53 0.70
N LEU A 10 13.63 5.80 0.49
CA LEU A 10 15.04 6.21 0.43
C LEU A 10 15.76 6.08 1.79
N LEU A 11 15.09 6.41 2.89
CA LEU A 11 15.63 6.23 4.24
C LEU A 11 15.88 4.76 4.55
N LEU A 12 14.90 3.90 4.28
CA LEU A 12 15.03 2.45 4.44
C LEU A 12 16.11 1.86 3.52
N ALA A 13 16.23 2.34 2.29
CA ALA A 13 17.26 1.91 1.36
C ALA A 13 18.68 2.29 1.84
N ARG A 14 18.85 3.45 2.51
CA ARG A 14 20.12 3.85 3.12
C ARG A 14 20.50 2.91 4.27
N GLU A 15 19.56 2.60 5.16
CA GLU A 15 19.78 1.67 6.27
C GLU A 15 20.19 0.27 5.79
N LEU A 16 19.60 -0.21 4.69
CA LEU A 16 19.99 -1.45 4.03
C LEU A 16 21.44 -1.45 3.52
N ARG A 17 21.90 -0.35 2.95
CA ARG A 17 23.27 -0.23 2.41
C ARG A 17 24.33 -0.27 3.50
N GLU A 18 24.03 0.21 4.70
CA GLU A 18 24.93 0.19 5.85
C GLU A 18 25.01 -1.18 6.50
N THR A 19 23.93 -1.95 6.51
CA THR A 19 23.82 -3.21 7.26
C THR A 19 24.38 -4.44 6.54
N ASP A 20 24.32 -4.52 5.20
CA ASP A 20 24.72 -5.74 4.47
C ASP A 20 25.40 -5.49 3.13
N ARG A 21 26.72 -5.31 3.18
CA ARG A 21 27.56 -5.16 1.96
C ARG A 21 27.79 -6.49 1.21
N ARG A 22 27.56 -7.64 1.83
CA ARG A 22 27.86 -8.95 1.22
C ARG A 22 26.79 -9.48 0.27
N SER A 23 25.58 -8.93 0.32
CA SER A 23 24.43 -9.45 -0.44
C SER A 23 23.81 -8.42 -1.39
N VAL A 24 24.59 -7.50 -1.89
CA VAL A 24 24.15 -6.35 -2.70
C VAL A 24 23.31 -6.79 -3.90
N THR A 25 23.78 -7.76 -4.69
CA THR A 25 23.07 -8.23 -5.90
C THR A 25 21.71 -8.86 -5.55
N ARG A 26 21.62 -9.65 -4.49
CA ARG A 26 20.37 -10.30 -4.04
C ARG A 26 19.36 -9.26 -3.56
N ASN A 27 19.80 -8.23 -2.86
CA ASN A 27 18.96 -7.15 -2.39
C ASN A 27 18.43 -6.29 -3.55
N TYR A 28 19.27 -5.97 -4.54
CA TYR A 28 18.81 -5.28 -5.74
C TYR A 28 17.79 -6.10 -6.53
N LEU A 29 18.02 -7.41 -6.67
CA LEU A 29 17.07 -8.30 -7.33
C LEU A 29 15.73 -8.35 -6.60
N ALA A 30 15.74 -8.48 -5.27
CA ALA A 30 14.53 -8.46 -4.45
C ALA A 30 13.78 -7.12 -4.57
N GLY A 31 14.49 -5.99 -4.54
CA GLY A 31 13.92 -4.67 -4.75
C GLY A 31 13.29 -4.53 -6.15
N ALA A 32 13.99 -4.97 -7.19
CA ALA A 32 13.46 -4.96 -8.55
C ALA A 32 12.20 -5.82 -8.69
N ILE A 33 12.17 -7.01 -8.08
CA ILE A 33 10.97 -7.85 -8.03
C ILE A 33 9.83 -7.11 -7.33
N GLY A 34 10.08 -6.46 -6.21
CA GLY A 34 9.08 -5.65 -5.50
C GLY A 34 8.50 -4.53 -6.38
N ILE A 35 9.36 -3.80 -7.10
CA ILE A 35 8.93 -2.75 -8.04
C ILE A 35 8.02 -3.34 -9.12
N VAL A 36 8.44 -4.44 -9.75
CA VAL A 36 7.68 -5.07 -10.82
C VAL A 36 6.32 -5.57 -10.33
N ILE A 37 6.27 -6.21 -9.15
CA ILE A 37 5.01 -6.69 -8.56
C ILE A 37 4.06 -5.52 -8.29
N ALA A 38 4.52 -4.47 -7.61
CA ALA A 38 3.67 -3.34 -7.26
C ALA A 38 3.21 -2.56 -8.50
N ALA A 39 4.09 -2.35 -9.48
CA ALA A 39 3.74 -1.72 -10.75
C ALA A 39 2.73 -2.57 -11.54
N ALA A 40 2.93 -3.88 -11.63
CA ALA A 40 2.02 -4.79 -12.31
C ALA A 40 0.63 -4.75 -11.66
N ILE A 41 0.54 -4.86 -10.33
CA ILE A 41 -0.73 -4.74 -9.60
C ILE A 41 -1.38 -3.37 -9.86
N GLY A 42 -0.59 -2.29 -9.87
CA GLY A 42 -1.08 -0.93 -10.11
C GLY A 42 -1.61 -0.69 -11.53
N LEU A 43 -1.21 -1.50 -12.50
CA LEU A 43 -1.63 -1.40 -13.90
C LEU A 43 -2.77 -2.37 -14.26
N LEU A 44 -3.13 -3.31 -13.39
CA LEU A 44 -4.23 -4.23 -13.63
C LEU A 44 -5.57 -3.47 -13.72
N PRO A 45 -6.42 -3.82 -14.69
CA PRO A 45 -7.78 -3.29 -14.76
C PRO A 45 -8.62 -3.79 -13.58
N GLU A 46 -9.58 -2.97 -13.16
CA GLU A 46 -10.52 -3.38 -12.11
C GLU A 46 -11.48 -4.43 -12.66
N ALA A 47 -11.73 -5.50 -11.89
CA ALA A 47 -12.72 -6.49 -12.25
C ALA A 47 -14.14 -5.92 -12.19
N GLY A 48 -15.04 -6.44 -12.99
CA GLY A 48 -16.46 -6.11 -12.89
C GLY A 48 -17.04 -6.44 -11.52
N VAL A 49 -18.05 -5.67 -11.10
CA VAL A 49 -18.67 -5.82 -9.77
C VAL A 49 -19.33 -7.19 -9.64
N GLN A 50 -18.94 -7.96 -8.64
CA GLN A 50 -19.59 -9.22 -8.30
C GLN A 50 -20.87 -8.96 -7.49
N SER A 51 -22.00 -9.41 -8.00
CA SER A 51 -23.32 -9.14 -7.42
C SER A 51 -23.62 -9.94 -6.16
N ALA A 52 -23.07 -11.16 -6.01
CA ALA A 52 -23.27 -12.04 -4.86
C ALA A 52 -22.11 -13.04 -4.72
N PRO A 53 -20.96 -12.62 -4.16
CA PRO A 53 -19.84 -13.53 -3.95
C PRO A 53 -20.17 -14.57 -2.86
N SER A 54 -19.66 -15.80 -3.04
CA SER A 54 -19.86 -16.86 -2.05
C SER A 54 -19.13 -16.55 -0.73
N LEU A 55 -19.67 -17.04 0.40
CA LEU A 55 -19.04 -16.81 1.72
C LEU A 55 -17.58 -17.28 1.82
N PRO A 56 -17.19 -18.48 1.30
CA PRO A 56 -15.78 -18.89 1.30
C PRO A 56 -14.89 -17.94 0.50
N PHE A 57 -15.40 -17.40 -0.60
CA PHE A 57 -14.68 -16.42 -1.40
C PHE A 57 -14.50 -15.10 -0.67
N LEU A 58 -15.53 -14.62 0.05
CA LEU A 58 -15.45 -13.45 0.92
C LEU A 58 -14.43 -13.62 2.04
N PHE A 59 -14.33 -14.80 2.63
CA PHE A 59 -13.30 -15.12 3.63
C PHE A 59 -11.89 -14.98 3.04
N LEU A 60 -11.65 -15.53 1.85
CA LEU A 60 -10.37 -15.41 1.15
C LEU A 60 -10.07 -13.96 0.76
N CYS A 61 -11.07 -13.21 0.30
CA CYS A 61 -10.92 -11.78 0.01
C CYS A 61 -10.53 -10.98 1.25
N GLY A 62 -11.11 -11.28 2.41
CA GLY A 62 -10.72 -10.67 3.69
C GLY A 62 -9.27 -10.98 4.05
N ALA A 63 -8.86 -12.25 3.93
CA ALA A 63 -7.49 -12.66 4.22
C ALA A 63 -6.47 -12.01 3.27
N ILE A 64 -6.75 -11.97 1.97
CA ILE A 64 -5.86 -11.34 0.97
C ILE A 64 -5.84 -9.82 1.15
N GLY A 65 -6.99 -9.19 1.37
CA GLY A 65 -7.11 -7.75 1.55
C GLY A 65 -6.30 -7.23 2.74
N ILE A 66 -6.37 -7.91 3.89
CA ILE A 66 -5.59 -7.53 5.07
C ILE A 66 -4.08 -7.77 4.89
N CYS A 67 -3.68 -8.87 4.21
CA CYS A 67 -2.28 -9.10 3.87
C CYS A 67 -1.71 -7.97 3.00
N ALA A 68 -2.50 -7.52 2.01
CA ALA A 68 -2.12 -6.41 1.16
C ALA A 68 -1.99 -5.08 1.94
N MET A 69 -2.83 -4.84 2.95
CA MET A 69 -2.74 -3.64 3.80
C MET A 69 -1.49 -3.61 4.69
N ILE A 70 -0.96 -4.77 5.07
CA ILE A 70 0.27 -4.85 5.87
C ILE A 70 1.50 -4.55 5.01
N LEU A 71 1.45 -4.87 3.72
CA LEU A 71 2.54 -4.63 2.80
C LEU A 71 2.61 -3.13 2.45
N PRO A 72 3.76 -2.46 2.71
CA PRO A 72 3.89 -1.05 2.37
C PRO A 72 3.82 -0.86 0.85
N GLY A 73 3.03 0.12 0.42
CA GLY A 73 2.86 0.44 -0.99
C GLY A 73 1.71 -0.29 -1.69
N ILE A 74 1.00 -1.22 -1.05
CA ILE A 74 -0.17 -1.90 -1.60
C ILE A 74 -1.40 -1.53 -0.77
N SER A 75 -2.48 -1.12 -1.45
CA SER A 75 -3.75 -0.83 -0.80
C SER A 75 -4.65 -2.07 -0.82
N GLY A 76 -5.10 -2.54 0.35
CA GLY A 76 -6.04 -3.65 0.45
C GLY A 76 -7.37 -3.36 -0.24
N ALA A 77 -7.87 -2.12 -0.15
CA ALA A 77 -9.06 -1.70 -0.87
C ALA A 77 -8.88 -1.81 -2.39
N MET A 78 -7.69 -1.47 -2.90
CA MET A 78 -7.37 -1.62 -4.31
C MET A 78 -7.37 -3.09 -4.75
N ILE A 79 -6.80 -3.97 -3.93
CA ILE A 79 -6.85 -5.42 -4.21
C ILE A 79 -8.30 -5.93 -4.26
N LEU A 80 -9.15 -5.48 -3.34
CA LEU A 80 -10.58 -5.83 -3.33
C LEU A 80 -11.34 -5.25 -4.54
N LEU A 81 -10.95 -4.07 -5.03
CA LEU A 81 -11.44 -3.49 -6.29
C LEU A 81 -11.01 -4.32 -7.49
N LEU A 82 -9.74 -4.73 -7.56
CA LEU A 82 -9.23 -5.59 -8.63
C LEU A 82 -9.95 -6.95 -8.66
N ILE A 83 -10.38 -7.46 -7.51
CA ILE A 83 -11.17 -8.71 -7.40
C ILE A 83 -12.66 -8.45 -7.71
N GLY A 84 -13.13 -7.19 -7.69
CA GLY A 84 -14.52 -6.80 -7.96
C GLY A 84 -15.45 -6.94 -6.74
N VAL A 85 -14.93 -7.18 -5.54
CA VAL A 85 -15.73 -7.40 -4.32
C VAL A 85 -15.92 -6.12 -3.49
N TYR A 86 -15.08 -5.12 -3.68
CA TYR A 86 -15.10 -3.89 -2.90
C TYR A 86 -16.45 -3.15 -2.91
N PRO A 87 -17.14 -2.95 -4.07
CA PRO A 87 -18.44 -2.28 -4.09
C PRO A 87 -19.52 -3.06 -3.33
N TYR A 88 -19.48 -4.40 -3.40
CA TYR A 88 -20.37 -5.26 -2.64
C TYR A 88 -20.18 -5.08 -1.14
N LEU A 89 -18.94 -5.09 -0.66
CA LEU A 89 -18.61 -4.96 0.78
C LEU A 89 -18.98 -3.58 1.34
N ILE A 90 -18.75 -2.50 0.59
CA ILE A 90 -19.14 -1.13 1.00
C ILE A 90 -20.67 -0.99 1.15
N GLY A 91 -21.45 -1.74 0.40
CA GLY A 91 -22.90 -1.75 0.51
C GLY A 91 -23.42 -2.43 1.80
N MET A 92 -22.65 -3.30 2.44
CA MET A 92 -23.11 -4.08 3.60
C MET A 92 -23.47 -3.24 4.84
N PRO A 93 -22.67 -2.23 5.25
CA PRO A 93 -23.04 -1.36 6.36
C PRO A 93 -24.37 -0.61 6.12
N HIS A 94 -24.62 -0.19 4.89
CA HIS A 94 -25.87 0.47 4.52
C HIS A 94 -27.07 -0.50 4.67
N LYS A 95 -26.95 -1.73 4.17
CA LYS A 95 -27.97 -2.78 4.34
C LYS A 95 -28.26 -3.06 5.79
N LEU A 96 -27.22 -3.10 6.65
CA LEU A 96 -27.37 -3.31 8.08
C LEU A 96 -28.22 -2.22 8.74
N LEU A 97 -28.04 -0.95 8.34
CA LEU A 97 -28.77 0.19 8.89
C LEU A 97 -30.24 0.25 8.42
N HIS A 98 -30.57 -0.34 7.27
CA HIS A 98 -31.90 -0.31 6.66
C HIS A 98 -32.74 -1.58 6.94
N GLY A 99 -32.30 -2.41 7.90
CA GLY A 99 -33.06 -3.56 8.38
C GLY A 99 -32.81 -4.88 7.63
N GLU A 100 -31.89 -4.90 6.65
CA GLU A 100 -31.46 -6.11 5.92
C GLU A 100 -30.32 -6.84 6.67
N ALA A 101 -30.41 -6.92 8.00
CA ALA A 101 -29.37 -7.46 8.86
C ALA A 101 -29.09 -8.96 8.58
N SER A 102 -30.09 -9.71 8.16
CA SER A 102 -29.97 -11.14 7.85
C SER A 102 -28.98 -11.42 6.70
N GLU A 103 -28.85 -10.51 5.75
CA GLU A 103 -27.86 -10.61 4.66
C GLU A 103 -26.51 -10.01 5.03
N ALA A 104 -26.51 -8.86 5.70
CA ALA A 104 -25.30 -8.12 5.98
C ALA A 104 -24.41 -8.76 7.06
N ILE A 105 -25.01 -9.30 8.14
CA ILE A 105 -24.28 -9.87 9.26
C ILE A 105 -23.38 -11.05 8.86
N PRO A 106 -23.86 -12.08 8.13
CA PRO A 106 -23.01 -13.19 7.71
C PRO A 106 -21.82 -12.76 6.85
N VAL A 107 -22.05 -11.80 5.94
CA VAL A 107 -21.01 -11.26 5.06
C VAL A 107 -19.92 -10.56 5.85
N ILE A 108 -20.31 -9.65 6.75
CA ILE A 108 -19.37 -8.89 7.59
C ILE A 108 -18.58 -9.82 8.51
N LEU A 109 -19.24 -10.79 9.13
CA LEU A 109 -18.58 -11.75 10.04
C LEU A 109 -17.60 -12.65 9.30
N VAL A 110 -17.98 -13.21 8.16
CA VAL A 110 -17.10 -14.08 7.36
C VAL A 110 -15.92 -13.32 6.78
N PHE A 111 -16.15 -12.13 6.23
CA PHE A 111 -15.08 -11.25 5.77
C PHE A 111 -14.15 -10.85 6.91
N GLY A 112 -14.68 -10.45 8.06
CA GLY A 112 -13.92 -10.10 9.25
C GLY A 112 -13.11 -11.27 9.80
N ALA A 113 -13.68 -12.49 9.82
CA ALA A 113 -12.96 -13.71 10.18
C ALA A 113 -11.80 -14.01 9.21
N GLY A 114 -12.02 -13.78 7.91
CA GLY A 114 -10.96 -13.83 6.90
C GLY A 114 -9.84 -12.83 7.19
N CYS A 115 -10.19 -11.58 7.48
CA CYS A 115 -9.22 -10.55 7.87
C CYS A 115 -8.43 -10.95 9.13
N ALA A 116 -9.07 -11.42 10.17
CA ALA A 116 -8.42 -11.85 11.41
C ALA A 116 -7.44 -13.03 11.15
N THR A 117 -7.87 -14.03 10.39
CA THR A 117 -7.05 -15.18 10.03
C THR A 117 -5.86 -14.75 9.18
N GLY A 118 -6.09 -13.92 8.15
CA GLY A 118 -5.04 -13.38 7.29
C GLY A 118 -4.02 -12.56 8.07
N LEU A 119 -4.48 -11.72 9.01
CA LEU A 119 -3.62 -10.91 9.87
C LEU A 119 -2.69 -11.79 10.73
N ILE A 120 -3.25 -12.80 11.41
CA ILE A 120 -2.47 -13.70 12.28
C ILE A 120 -1.46 -14.51 11.46
N LEU A 121 -1.89 -15.07 10.35
CA LEU A 121 -1.04 -15.92 9.53
C LEU A 121 0.06 -15.11 8.86
N PHE A 122 -0.31 -13.99 8.24
CA PHE A 122 0.64 -13.15 7.50
C PHE A 122 1.64 -12.45 8.43
N SER A 123 1.22 -12.00 9.62
CA SER A 123 2.13 -11.40 10.59
C SER A 123 3.22 -12.39 11.04
N ARG A 124 2.87 -13.67 11.23
CA ARG A 124 3.84 -14.72 11.55
C ARG A 124 4.83 -14.95 10.41
N VAL A 125 4.33 -15.02 9.17
CA VAL A 125 5.17 -15.18 7.98
C VAL A 125 6.12 -14.01 7.83
N LEU A 126 5.60 -12.78 7.95
CA LEU A 126 6.41 -11.56 7.82
C LEU A 126 7.45 -11.44 8.93
N HIS A 127 7.09 -11.79 10.17
CA HIS A 127 8.02 -11.83 11.30
C HIS A 127 9.16 -12.82 11.04
N TRP A 128 8.83 -14.06 10.69
CA TRP A 128 9.82 -15.07 10.33
C TRP A 128 10.74 -14.61 9.17
N LEU A 129 10.17 -13.96 8.17
CA LEU A 129 10.91 -13.46 7.00
C LEU A 129 11.88 -12.33 7.39
N LEU A 130 11.44 -11.43 8.27
CA LEU A 130 12.28 -10.34 8.80
C LEU A 130 13.36 -10.85 9.77
N GLU A 131 13.11 -11.90 10.54
CA GLU A 131 14.16 -12.51 11.37
C GLU A 131 15.19 -13.26 10.55
N ARG A 132 14.76 -14.06 9.57
CA ARG A 132 15.65 -14.96 8.83
C ARG A 132 16.34 -14.30 7.64
N HIS A 133 15.65 -13.37 6.96
CA HIS A 133 16.08 -12.75 5.71
C HIS A 133 15.84 -11.23 5.70
N ARG A 134 16.18 -10.55 6.79
CA ARG A 134 15.89 -9.13 7.00
C ARG A 134 16.25 -8.26 5.80
N SER A 135 17.48 -8.37 5.29
CA SER A 135 17.99 -7.52 4.22
C SER A 135 17.20 -7.69 2.91
N VAL A 136 16.92 -8.94 2.51
CA VAL A 136 16.16 -9.25 1.28
C VAL A 136 14.70 -8.81 1.42
N THR A 137 14.09 -9.08 2.57
CA THR A 137 12.70 -8.71 2.85
C THR A 137 12.53 -7.20 2.84
N THR A 138 13.42 -6.47 3.53
CA THR A 138 13.36 -5.00 3.53
C THR A 138 13.60 -4.44 2.13
N ALA A 139 14.51 -5.01 1.34
CA ALA A 139 14.72 -4.60 -0.05
C ALA A 139 13.46 -4.84 -0.91
N LEU A 140 12.78 -5.97 -0.74
CA LEU A 140 11.50 -6.26 -1.40
C LEU A 140 10.43 -5.22 -1.02
N LEU A 141 10.28 -4.91 0.28
CA LEU A 141 9.31 -3.94 0.77
C LEU A 141 9.59 -2.53 0.23
N VAL A 142 10.86 -2.11 0.20
CA VAL A 142 11.28 -0.84 -0.43
C VAL A 142 10.92 -0.83 -1.91
N GLY A 143 11.15 -1.94 -2.60
CA GLY A 143 10.77 -2.10 -4.01
C GLY A 143 9.26 -1.96 -4.21
N LEU A 144 8.43 -2.59 -3.36
CA LEU A 144 6.97 -2.45 -3.39
C LEU A 144 6.54 -0.99 -3.20
N MET A 145 7.16 -0.27 -2.25
CA MET A 145 6.89 1.17 -2.03
C MET A 145 7.21 2.01 -3.27
N ILE A 146 8.37 1.80 -3.89
CA ILE A 146 8.78 2.54 -5.09
C ILE A 146 7.83 2.19 -6.26
N GLY A 147 7.52 0.93 -6.47
CA GLY A 147 6.64 0.47 -7.54
C GLY A 147 5.21 1.01 -7.43
N SER A 148 4.70 1.21 -6.21
CA SER A 148 3.36 1.76 -5.98
C SER A 148 3.22 3.24 -6.39
N VAL A 149 4.31 3.99 -6.49
CA VAL A 149 4.30 5.39 -6.95
C VAL A 149 3.72 5.50 -8.36
N VAL A 150 3.89 4.47 -9.18
CA VAL A 150 3.29 4.39 -10.53
C VAL A 150 1.76 4.59 -10.48
N ARG A 151 1.08 3.99 -9.50
CA ARG A 151 -0.38 4.14 -9.33
C ARG A 151 -0.77 5.52 -8.80
N LEU A 152 0.10 6.18 -8.06
CA LEU A 152 -0.14 7.48 -7.43
C LEU A 152 0.17 8.67 -8.36
N TRP A 153 0.46 8.41 -9.64
CA TRP A 153 0.72 9.47 -10.60
C TRP A 153 -0.47 10.43 -10.69
N PRO A 154 -0.31 11.73 -10.35
CA PRO A 154 -1.43 12.65 -10.21
C PRO A 154 -2.03 13.11 -11.55
N PHE A 155 -1.27 12.97 -12.64
CA PHE A 155 -1.68 13.43 -13.97
C PHE A 155 -2.23 12.27 -14.78
N ARG A 156 -3.49 11.92 -14.51
CA ARG A 156 -4.27 10.94 -15.28
C ARG A 156 -5.51 11.62 -15.80
N GLU A 157 -5.91 11.25 -17.02
CA GLU A 157 -7.17 11.71 -17.57
C GLU A 157 -8.33 11.22 -16.70
N ALA A 158 -9.15 12.16 -16.21
CA ALA A 158 -10.34 11.82 -15.45
C ALA A 158 -11.35 11.19 -16.42
N VAL A 159 -11.65 9.90 -16.27
CA VAL A 159 -12.73 9.26 -17.01
C VAL A 159 -14.06 9.84 -16.50
N PRO A 160 -14.89 10.46 -17.36
CA PRO A 160 -16.18 10.99 -16.94
C PRO A 160 -17.04 9.90 -16.31
N ALA A 161 -17.73 10.25 -15.22
CA ALA A 161 -18.52 9.29 -14.44
C ALA A 161 -19.66 8.63 -15.25
N ASP A 162 -20.07 9.24 -16.36
CA ASP A 162 -21.18 8.83 -17.22
C ASP A 162 -20.79 7.96 -18.41
N SER A 163 -19.51 7.68 -18.61
CA SER A 163 -19.08 6.83 -19.71
C SER A 163 -19.32 5.36 -19.37
N HIS A 164 -20.15 4.67 -20.17
CA HIS A 164 -20.37 3.23 -20.12
C HIS A 164 -19.09 2.42 -20.45
N GLU A 165 -18.01 3.11 -20.85
CA GLU A 165 -16.71 2.55 -21.24
C GLU A 165 -15.74 2.38 -20.06
N ARG A 166 -16.22 2.25 -18.82
CA ARG A 166 -15.37 2.04 -17.64
C ARG A 166 -14.47 0.81 -17.72
N HIS A 167 -14.75 -0.11 -18.62
CA HIS A 167 -13.98 -1.34 -18.76
C HIS A 167 -12.69 -1.19 -19.59
N ASP A 168 -12.60 -0.18 -20.46
CA ASP A 168 -11.46 0.00 -21.37
C ASP A 168 -10.64 1.26 -21.12
N ALA A 169 -10.98 2.05 -20.13
CA ALA A 169 -10.27 3.28 -19.83
C ALA A 169 -8.95 2.98 -19.11
N SER A 170 -7.96 2.55 -19.85
CA SER A 170 -6.57 2.80 -19.51
C SER A 170 -6.38 4.32 -19.45
N ALA A 171 -6.56 4.91 -18.25
CA ALA A 171 -6.38 6.33 -18.06
C ALA A 171 -5.04 6.75 -18.69
N ALA A 172 -5.10 7.59 -19.74
CA ALA A 172 -3.90 8.02 -20.44
C ALA A 172 -2.98 8.75 -19.45
N TRP A 173 -1.71 8.39 -19.49
CA TRP A 173 -0.68 9.05 -18.70
C TRP A 173 -0.41 10.41 -19.30
N LEU A 174 -0.84 11.46 -18.62
CA LEU A 174 -0.57 12.82 -19.04
C LEU A 174 0.80 13.25 -18.49
N LEU A 175 1.56 13.96 -19.31
CA LEU A 175 2.73 14.67 -18.84
C LEU A 175 2.27 15.94 -18.11
N PRO A 176 2.94 16.32 -16.98
CA PRO A 176 2.60 17.52 -16.26
C PRO A 176 2.73 18.75 -17.19
N ASP A 177 1.67 19.53 -17.31
CA ASP A 177 1.70 20.80 -18.01
C ASP A 177 2.33 21.85 -17.09
N PRO A 178 3.48 22.46 -17.44
CA PRO A 178 4.13 23.49 -16.63
C PRO A 178 3.28 24.74 -16.42
N GLY A 179 2.30 24.98 -17.30
CA GLY A 179 1.36 26.11 -17.21
C GLY A 179 0.19 25.88 -16.26
N ALA A 180 -0.09 24.63 -15.87
CA ALA A 180 -1.22 24.31 -15.02
C ALA A 180 -0.89 24.50 -13.53
N LEU A 181 -1.79 25.17 -12.78
CA LEU A 181 -1.67 25.36 -11.33
C LEU A 181 -1.61 24.01 -10.59
N GLU A 182 -2.29 23.00 -11.12
CA GLU A 182 -2.30 21.64 -10.59
C GLU A 182 -0.90 20.99 -10.53
N THR A 183 -0.04 21.27 -11.51
CA THR A 183 1.35 20.78 -11.52
C THR A 183 2.15 21.38 -10.36
N TRP A 184 2.01 22.66 -10.09
CA TRP A 184 2.72 23.32 -8.99
C TRP A 184 2.19 22.90 -7.62
N THR A 185 0.88 22.73 -7.48
CA THR A 185 0.29 22.22 -6.24
C THR A 185 0.71 20.78 -5.94
N ALA A 186 0.77 19.91 -6.96
CA ALA A 186 1.26 18.54 -6.83
C ALA A 186 2.74 18.51 -6.44
N LEU A 187 3.57 19.36 -7.07
CA LEU A 187 4.99 19.49 -6.75
C LEU A 187 5.20 20.01 -5.32
N ALA A 188 4.46 21.03 -4.91
CA ALA A 188 4.51 21.57 -3.55
C ALA A 188 4.13 20.50 -2.51
N ALA A 189 3.04 19.78 -2.74
CA ALA A 189 2.61 18.67 -1.89
C ALA A 189 3.64 17.53 -1.83
N PHE A 190 4.31 17.23 -2.93
CA PHE A 190 5.40 16.25 -2.98
C PHE A 190 6.59 16.69 -2.12
N VAL A 191 7.03 17.93 -2.26
CA VAL A 191 8.14 18.51 -1.47
C VAL A 191 7.79 18.54 0.02
N VAL A 192 6.58 18.98 0.38
CA VAL A 192 6.10 18.99 1.77
C VAL A 192 6.15 17.57 2.35
N GLY A 193 5.70 16.56 1.60
CA GLY A 193 5.80 15.16 2.03
C GLY A 193 7.23 14.72 2.35
N ILE A 194 8.19 15.08 1.51
CA ILE A 194 9.62 14.79 1.75
C ILE A 194 10.13 15.50 3.01
N VAL A 195 9.83 16.79 3.15
CA VAL A 195 10.28 17.60 4.29
C VAL A 195 9.74 17.04 5.61
N VAL A 196 8.47 16.66 5.65
CA VAL A 196 7.83 16.07 6.85
C VAL A 196 8.54 14.79 7.28
N VAL A 197 8.83 13.87 6.36
CA VAL A 197 9.52 12.61 6.70
C VAL A 197 10.94 12.87 7.19
N ILE A 198 11.69 13.75 6.53
CA ILE A 198 13.05 14.11 6.95
C ILE A 198 13.03 14.76 8.31
N ALA A 199 12.10 15.69 8.57
CA ALA A 199 11.97 16.36 9.86
C ALA A 199 11.68 15.37 11.00
N ILE A 200 10.75 14.43 10.79
CA ILE A 200 10.43 13.38 11.76
C ILE A 200 11.66 12.48 12.00
N HIS A 201 12.36 12.07 10.94
CA HIS A 201 13.55 11.25 11.06
C HIS A 201 14.66 11.95 11.86
N VAL A 202 14.98 13.21 11.52
CA VAL A 202 15.98 14.00 12.23
C VAL A 202 15.59 14.23 13.70
N TRP A 203 14.31 14.49 13.96
CA TRP A 203 13.83 14.67 15.33
C TRP A 203 13.93 13.36 16.14
N ALA A 204 13.54 12.22 15.56
CA ALA A 204 13.63 10.92 16.22
C ALA A 204 15.09 10.54 16.52
N THR A 205 16.01 10.74 15.57
CA THR A 205 17.44 10.45 15.77
C THR A 205 18.07 11.37 16.82
N ARG A 206 17.73 12.66 16.87
CA ARG A 206 18.19 13.58 17.90
C ARG A 206 17.69 13.20 19.29
N ARG A 207 16.43 12.77 19.43
CA ARG A 207 15.90 12.28 20.71
C ARG A 207 16.57 11.00 21.18
N ALA A 208 16.82 10.06 20.29
CA ALA A 208 17.53 8.84 20.61
C ALA A 208 18.96 9.13 21.09
N ALA A 209 19.67 10.05 20.43
CA ALA A 209 20.98 10.49 20.84
C ALA A 209 20.98 11.19 22.22
N ALA A 210 19.98 12.04 22.49
CA ALA A 210 19.85 12.71 23.78
C ALA A 210 19.55 11.74 24.94
N ALA A 211 18.75 10.70 24.67
CA ALA A 211 18.44 9.66 25.66
C ALA A 211 19.65 8.76 26.00
N SER A 212 20.57 8.58 25.06
CA SER A 212 21.80 7.80 25.29
C SER A 212 22.91 8.59 26.01
N THR A 213 22.75 9.92 26.17
CA THR A 213 23.75 10.80 26.77
C THR A 213 23.41 11.18 28.22
N SER A 214 22.26 10.75 28.76
CA SER A 214 21.97 10.89 30.20
C SER A 214 22.63 9.71 30.93
N PRO A 215 23.75 9.91 31.66
CA PRO A 215 24.29 8.90 32.53
C PRO A 215 23.30 8.73 33.70
N ASP A 216 22.99 7.49 34.06
CA ASP A 216 22.35 7.19 35.33
C ASP A 216 23.17 7.81 36.43
N GLU A 217 22.62 8.85 37.07
CA GLU A 217 23.06 9.29 38.37
C GLU A 217 22.46 8.32 39.38
N ALA A 218 23.32 7.48 39.96
CA ALA A 218 23.25 7.14 41.40
C ALA A 218 24.41 6.27 41.81
#